data_1fc3b888cd96fae7d7cddbdf07765011
#
_entry.id   1fc3b888cd96fae7d7cddbdf07765011
#
_cell.length_a   1.000
_cell.length_b   1.000
_cell.length_c   1.000
_cell.angle_alpha   90.00
_cell.angle_beta   90.00
_cell.angle_gamma   90.00
#
_symmetry.space_group_name_H-M   'P 1'
#
loop_
_entity.id
_entity.type
_entity.pdbx_description
1 polymer ?
#
loop_
_entity_poly.entity_id
_entity_poly.type
_entity_poly.pdbx_seq_one_letter_code
_entity_poly.pdbx_strand_id
1 'polypeptide(L)'
;MELRRLTLDDVVPGARLTAAAFGGEPRESRLRRYLQLEPEGWFALEDTGTLVALGGAVQFGALAWLGLMVVDPARQRQGLGRTVARAAIEWAQRRGCATIRLIATPAGIPLYRQLGFVPDGDSHELSGVPRPLPPAGEPSSVRRWESGDTDEVAPFDAPAFGADRSRVLATYAREFSKSAWVARDGRGRVCGFILLQEDSVGPWCAVDDRVAGQLLDVALTGFARPLKVGVVDEVGTALLVQRGLTPSRLLPRMRLGPAAPRGTGPLFLAHASYAVG
;
A
#
# COMPACT_ATOMS: atom_id res chain seq x y z
N MET A 1 11.46 -24.44 -15.05
CA MET A 1 10.80 -23.36 -14.28
C MET A 1 9.53 -23.89 -13.67
N GLU A 2 9.37 -23.74 -12.36
CA GLU A 2 8.22 -24.20 -11.59
C GLU A 2 7.50 -23.00 -10.95
N LEU A 3 6.19 -22.92 -11.14
CA LEU A 3 5.32 -21.94 -10.50
C LEU A 3 4.70 -22.59 -9.26
N ARG A 4 4.94 -22.02 -8.09
CA ARG A 4 4.44 -22.53 -6.81
C ARG A 4 3.97 -21.40 -5.89
N ARG A 5 3.39 -21.74 -4.75
CA ARG A 5 3.10 -20.78 -3.69
C ARG A 5 4.40 -20.24 -3.09
N LEU A 6 4.40 -18.96 -2.76
CA LEU A 6 5.44 -18.35 -1.95
C LEU A 6 5.27 -18.84 -0.50
N THR A 7 6.37 -19.19 0.16
CA THR A 7 6.39 -19.72 1.52
C THR A 7 7.27 -18.89 2.44
N LEU A 8 7.33 -19.23 3.71
CA LEU A 8 8.22 -18.54 4.66
C LEU A 8 9.70 -18.79 4.36
N ASP A 9 10.05 -19.90 3.70
CA ASP A 9 11.42 -20.19 3.29
C ASP A 9 11.90 -19.24 2.17
N ASP A 10 10.96 -18.68 1.42
CA ASP A 10 11.25 -17.70 0.36
C ASP A 10 11.47 -16.28 0.89
N VAL A 11 11.30 -16.02 2.17
CA VAL A 11 11.36 -14.65 2.72
C VAL A 11 12.72 -14.01 2.48
N VAL A 12 13.80 -14.73 2.77
CA VAL A 12 15.17 -14.22 2.58
C VAL A 12 15.50 -14.04 1.10
N PRO A 13 15.39 -15.08 0.24
CA PRO A 13 15.66 -14.90 -1.19
C PRO A 13 14.69 -13.91 -1.86
N GLY A 14 13.40 -13.90 -1.48
CA GLY A 14 12.41 -12.97 -2.02
C GLY A 14 12.68 -11.50 -1.64
N ALA A 15 13.13 -11.24 -0.41
CA ALA A 15 13.52 -9.88 -0.01
C ALA A 15 14.75 -9.40 -0.80
N ARG A 16 15.74 -10.27 -1.04
CA ARG A 16 16.91 -9.96 -1.89
C ARG A 16 16.51 -9.70 -3.34
N LEU A 17 15.65 -10.54 -3.90
CA LEU A 17 15.13 -10.36 -5.26
C LEU A 17 14.36 -9.05 -5.41
N THR A 18 13.55 -8.69 -4.41
CA THR A 18 12.81 -7.42 -4.37
C THR A 18 13.75 -6.23 -4.34
N ALA A 19 14.79 -6.27 -3.50
CA ALA A 19 15.80 -5.23 -3.42
C ALA A 19 16.59 -5.08 -4.73
N ALA A 20 16.95 -6.19 -5.36
CA ALA A 20 17.63 -6.19 -6.66
C ALA A 20 16.79 -5.55 -7.78
N ALA A 21 15.47 -5.77 -7.78
CA ALA A 21 14.57 -5.27 -8.81
C ALA A 21 14.12 -3.81 -8.61
N PHE A 22 13.88 -3.40 -7.35
CA PHE A 22 13.34 -2.06 -7.03
C PHE A 22 14.35 -1.11 -6.38
N GLY A 23 15.52 -1.62 -6.04
CA GLY A 23 16.52 -0.91 -5.26
C GLY A 23 16.25 -0.92 -3.76
N GLY A 24 17.23 -0.46 -2.99
CA GLY A 24 17.16 -0.40 -1.52
C GLY A 24 17.64 -1.67 -0.84
N GLU A 25 17.43 -1.75 0.47
CA GLU A 25 17.81 -2.88 1.30
C GLU A 25 16.77 -4.01 1.28
N PRO A 26 17.19 -5.28 1.40
CA PRO A 26 16.27 -6.41 1.57
C PRO A 26 15.42 -6.25 2.84
N ARG A 27 14.09 -6.36 2.73
CA ARG A 27 13.15 -6.15 3.82
C ARG A 27 12.32 -7.41 4.07
N GLU A 28 12.87 -8.32 4.86
CA GLU A 28 12.22 -9.58 5.20
C GLU A 28 10.92 -9.37 5.98
N SER A 29 10.88 -8.43 6.92
CA SER A 29 9.68 -8.11 7.71
C SER A 29 8.49 -7.75 6.82
N ARG A 30 8.75 -7.01 5.73
CA ARG A 30 7.72 -6.62 4.76
C ARG A 30 7.14 -7.84 4.04
N LEU A 31 7.99 -8.76 3.59
CA LEU A 31 7.53 -9.96 2.89
C LEU A 31 6.81 -10.94 3.84
N ARG A 32 7.30 -11.09 5.08
CA ARG A 32 6.59 -11.87 6.12
C ARG A 32 5.20 -11.31 6.39
N ARG A 33 5.05 -9.99 6.50
CA ARG A 33 3.76 -9.32 6.68
C ARG A 33 2.80 -9.66 5.54
N TYR A 34 3.24 -9.61 4.29
CA TYR A 34 2.40 -9.93 3.14
C TYR A 34 1.95 -11.38 3.14
N LEU A 35 2.84 -12.32 3.45
CA LEU A 35 2.49 -13.73 3.61
C LEU A 35 1.51 -13.98 4.77
N GLN A 36 1.62 -13.25 5.88
CA GLN A 36 0.67 -13.33 6.98
C GLN A 36 -0.71 -12.75 6.62
N LEU A 37 -0.74 -11.67 5.84
CA LEU A 37 -1.99 -11.05 5.39
C LEU A 37 -2.77 -11.93 4.42
N GLU A 38 -2.08 -12.62 3.51
CA GLU A 38 -2.71 -13.48 2.52
C GLU A 38 -1.82 -14.69 2.19
N PRO A 39 -1.85 -15.76 3.01
CA PRO A 39 -0.93 -16.90 2.85
C PRO A 39 -1.02 -17.61 1.50
N GLU A 40 -2.20 -17.57 0.87
CA GLU A 40 -2.47 -18.26 -0.40
C GLU A 40 -2.38 -17.34 -1.63
N GLY A 41 -2.22 -16.03 -1.43
CA GLY A 41 -2.28 -15.04 -2.50
C GLY A 41 -0.94 -14.78 -3.20
N TRP A 42 0.16 -15.33 -2.71
CA TRP A 42 1.52 -15.04 -3.19
C TRP A 42 2.13 -16.23 -3.93
N PHE A 43 2.83 -15.93 -5.02
CA PHE A 43 3.39 -16.93 -5.94
C PHE A 43 4.87 -16.67 -6.14
N ALA A 44 5.61 -17.77 -6.30
CA ALA A 44 7.03 -17.82 -6.63
C ALA A 44 7.20 -18.54 -7.96
N LEU A 45 8.09 -18.04 -8.80
CA LEU A 45 8.59 -18.76 -9.97
C LEU A 45 10.04 -19.12 -9.73
N GLU A 46 10.33 -20.41 -9.77
CA GLU A 46 11.65 -20.98 -9.48
C GLU A 46 12.25 -21.59 -10.74
N ASP A 47 13.54 -21.42 -10.93
CA ASP A 47 14.31 -22.05 -11.97
C ASP A 47 15.55 -22.72 -11.39
N THR A 48 15.60 -24.06 -11.46
CA THR A 48 16.70 -24.88 -10.91
C THR A 48 17.07 -24.54 -9.46
N GLY A 49 16.06 -24.41 -8.58
CA GLY A 49 16.26 -24.10 -7.16
C GLY A 49 16.49 -22.61 -6.86
N THR A 50 16.43 -21.73 -7.86
CA THR A 50 16.63 -20.29 -7.69
C THR A 50 15.31 -19.54 -7.92
N LEU A 51 14.92 -18.68 -6.97
CA LEU A 51 13.77 -17.80 -7.10
C LEU A 51 14.06 -16.70 -8.14
N VAL A 52 13.33 -16.70 -9.25
CA VAL A 52 13.54 -15.77 -10.37
C VAL A 52 12.42 -14.74 -10.57
N ALA A 53 11.24 -15.00 -10.02
CA ALA A 53 10.16 -14.03 -9.98
C ALA A 53 9.22 -14.32 -8.80
N LEU A 54 8.56 -13.29 -8.31
CA LEU A 54 7.51 -13.40 -7.30
C LEU A 54 6.48 -12.29 -7.46
N GLY A 55 5.32 -12.50 -6.85
CA GLY A 55 4.25 -11.53 -6.80
C GLY A 55 2.96 -12.18 -6.31
N GLY A 56 1.92 -11.38 -6.12
CA GLY A 56 0.67 -11.94 -5.63
C GLY A 56 -0.44 -10.93 -5.50
N ALA A 57 -1.47 -11.31 -4.77
CA ALA A 57 -2.61 -10.45 -4.49
C ALA A 57 -3.14 -10.67 -3.08
N VAL A 58 -3.75 -9.63 -2.51
CA VAL A 58 -4.51 -9.67 -1.27
C VAL A 58 -5.98 -9.46 -1.59
N GLN A 59 -6.85 -10.28 -1.00
CA GLN A 59 -8.30 -10.19 -1.18
C GLN A 59 -8.96 -9.28 -0.14
N PHE A 60 -9.89 -8.45 -0.59
CA PHE A 60 -10.76 -7.57 0.19
C PHE A 60 -12.23 -7.76 -0.25
N GLY A 61 -12.86 -8.87 0.13
CA GLY A 61 -14.17 -9.24 -0.38
C GLY A 61 -14.17 -9.43 -1.90
N ALA A 62 -14.93 -8.62 -2.63
CA ALA A 62 -15.00 -8.65 -4.10
C ALA A 62 -13.88 -7.86 -4.79
N LEU A 63 -13.01 -7.18 -4.04
CA LEU A 63 -11.82 -6.49 -4.53
C LEU A 63 -10.56 -7.32 -4.22
N ALA A 64 -9.61 -7.37 -5.16
CA ALA A 64 -8.24 -7.80 -4.88
C ALA A 64 -7.24 -6.70 -5.21
N TRP A 65 -6.12 -6.69 -4.49
CA TRP A 65 -5.00 -5.82 -4.78
C TRP A 65 -3.80 -6.65 -5.23
N LEU A 66 -3.41 -6.49 -6.49
CA LEU A 66 -2.25 -7.16 -7.09
C LEU A 66 -0.99 -6.33 -6.79
N GLY A 67 0.03 -6.97 -6.26
CA GLY A 67 1.25 -6.25 -5.91
C GLY A 67 2.51 -7.09 -5.86
N LEU A 68 3.62 -6.40 -5.60
CA LEU A 68 4.95 -7.02 -5.48
C LEU A 68 5.36 -7.85 -6.71
N MET A 69 4.98 -7.41 -7.93
CA MET A 69 5.38 -8.09 -9.17
C MET A 69 6.87 -7.85 -9.43
N VAL A 70 7.68 -8.82 -9.08
CA VAL A 70 9.15 -8.77 -9.13
C VAL A 70 9.66 -9.82 -10.09
N VAL A 71 10.62 -9.45 -10.93
CA VAL A 71 11.38 -10.37 -11.79
C VAL A 71 12.86 -10.02 -11.67
N ASP A 72 13.69 -11.03 -11.55
CA ASP A 72 15.16 -10.89 -11.57
C ASP A 72 15.57 -9.97 -12.74
N PRO A 73 16.30 -8.88 -12.48
CA PRO A 73 16.74 -7.95 -13.53
C PRO A 73 17.41 -8.62 -14.71
N ALA A 74 18.19 -9.68 -14.47
CA ALA A 74 18.86 -10.45 -15.53
C ALA A 74 17.90 -11.35 -16.35
N ARG A 75 16.69 -11.58 -15.86
CA ARG A 75 15.70 -12.50 -16.45
C ARG A 75 14.43 -11.78 -16.93
N GLN A 76 14.43 -10.46 -16.96
CA GLN A 76 13.29 -9.66 -17.44
C GLN A 76 13.03 -9.89 -18.93
N ARG A 77 11.80 -9.54 -19.39
CA ARG A 77 11.34 -9.69 -20.80
C ARG A 77 11.30 -11.12 -21.33
N GLN A 78 11.35 -12.13 -20.46
CA GLN A 78 11.21 -13.56 -20.79
C GLN A 78 9.79 -14.08 -20.46
N GLY A 79 8.82 -13.23 -20.17
CA GLY A 79 7.45 -13.64 -19.82
C GLY A 79 7.22 -14.02 -18.35
N LEU A 80 8.27 -14.05 -17.51
CA LEU A 80 8.18 -14.52 -16.12
C LEU A 80 7.17 -13.70 -15.28
N GLY A 81 7.19 -12.39 -15.40
CA GLY A 81 6.22 -11.52 -14.73
C GLY A 81 4.77 -11.77 -15.18
N ARG A 82 4.55 -12.14 -16.45
CA ARG A 82 3.23 -12.52 -16.95
C ARG A 82 2.75 -13.81 -16.29
N THR A 83 3.62 -14.80 -16.14
CA THR A 83 3.29 -16.08 -15.51
C THR A 83 2.83 -15.85 -14.06
N VAL A 84 3.58 -15.10 -13.27
CA VAL A 84 3.22 -14.80 -11.87
C VAL A 84 1.96 -13.94 -11.79
N ALA A 85 1.82 -12.91 -12.64
CA ALA A 85 0.65 -12.04 -12.65
C ALA A 85 -0.63 -12.81 -12.99
N ARG A 86 -0.60 -13.71 -13.99
CA ARG A 86 -1.74 -14.57 -14.32
C ARG A 86 -2.14 -15.46 -13.16
N ALA A 87 -1.20 -16.10 -12.49
CA ALA A 87 -1.49 -16.95 -11.33
C ALA A 87 -2.21 -16.17 -10.22
N ALA A 88 -1.76 -14.96 -9.92
CA ALA A 88 -2.38 -14.10 -8.92
C ALA A 88 -3.77 -13.60 -9.35
N ILE A 89 -3.95 -13.24 -10.63
CA ILE A 89 -5.26 -12.85 -11.19
C ILE A 89 -6.25 -14.01 -11.13
N GLU A 90 -5.86 -15.19 -11.59
CA GLU A 90 -6.70 -16.40 -11.57
C GLU A 90 -7.06 -16.80 -10.14
N TRP A 91 -6.13 -16.68 -9.21
CA TRP A 91 -6.41 -16.93 -7.79
C TRP A 91 -7.46 -15.96 -7.25
N ALA A 92 -7.33 -14.67 -7.52
CA ALA A 92 -8.29 -13.67 -7.09
C ALA A 92 -9.69 -13.90 -7.72
N GLN A 93 -9.74 -14.22 -9.01
CA GLN A 93 -10.99 -14.52 -9.73
C GLN A 93 -11.68 -15.78 -9.19
N ARG A 94 -10.95 -16.86 -8.91
CA ARG A 94 -11.51 -18.08 -8.28
C ARG A 94 -12.07 -17.83 -6.88
N ARG A 95 -11.60 -16.78 -6.19
CA ARG A 95 -12.11 -16.35 -4.88
C ARG A 95 -13.25 -15.33 -4.99
N GLY A 96 -13.77 -15.10 -6.19
CA GLY A 96 -14.92 -14.22 -6.43
C GLY A 96 -14.58 -12.74 -6.48
N CYS A 97 -13.30 -12.35 -6.63
CA CYS A 97 -12.95 -10.95 -6.81
C CYS A 97 -13.40 -10.46 -8.19
N ALA A 98 -14.37 -9.56 -8.21
CA ALA A 98 -14.89 -8.95 -9.43
C ALA A 98 -13.95 -7.87 -9.98
N THR A 99 -13.21 -7.21 -9.10
CA THR A 99 -12.25 -6.15 -9.46
C THR A 99 -10.88 -6.47 -8.89
N ILE A 100 -9.84 -6.28 -9.70
CA ILE A 100 -8.45 -6.37 -9.27
C ILE A 100 -7.78 -5.03 -9.55
N ARG A 101 -7.15 -4.43 -8.54
CA ARG A 101 -6.43 -3.16 -8.64
C ARG A 101 -4.94 -3.35 -8.43
N LEU A 102 -4.15 -2.43 -8.96
CA LEU A 102 -2.70 -2.36 -8.77
C LEU A 102 -2.20 -0.93 -8.97
N ILE A 103 -0.96 -0.69 -8.55
CA ILE A 103 -0.15 0.47 -8.96
C ILE A 103 0.96 -0.05 -9.87
N ALA A 104 1.04 0.51 -11.08
CA ALA A 104 1.99 0.07 -12.09
C ALA A 104 3.26 0.93 -12.07
N THR A 105 4.42 0.27 -12.18
CA THR A 105 5.64 0.97 -12.61
C THR A 105 5.59 1.19 -14.13
N PRO A 106 6.32 2.18 -14.68
CA PRO A 106 6.38 2.38 -16.14
C PRO A 106 6.73 1.10 -16.91
N ALA A 107 7.64 0.28 -16.39
CA ALA A 107 8.02 -0.99 -16.99
C ALA A 107 6.90 -2.06 -16.95
N GLY A 108 6.00 -1.98 -15.98
CA GLY A 108 4.88 -2.93 -15.82
C GLY A 108 3.65 -2.59 -16.65
N ILE A 109 3.46 -1.33 -17.04
CA ILE A 109 2.25 -0.88 -17.77
C ILE A 109 1.95 -1.72 -19.01
N PRO A 110 2.92 -2.03 -19.91
CA PRO A 110 2.63 -2.84 -21.10
C PRO A 110 2.12 -4.24 -20.76
N LEU A 111 2.66 -4.86 -19.71
CA LEU A 111 2.22 -6.16 -19.24
C LEU A 111 0.76 -6.11 -18.77
N TYR A 112 0.42 -5.15 -17.92
CA TYR A 112 -0.92 -5.06 -17.35
C TYR A 112 -1.97 -4.71 -18.40
N ARG A 113 -1.66 -3.82 -19.37
CA ARG A 113 -2.54 -3.57 -20.53
C ARG A 113 -2.82 -4.84 -21.32
N GLN A 114 -1.81 -5.67 -21.57
CA GLN A 114 -1.99 -6.96 -22.28
C GLN A 114 -2.79 -7.98 -21.45
N LEU A 115 -2.85 -7.83 -20.13
CA LEU A 115 -3.68 -8.63 -19.23
C LEU A 115 -5.10 -8.05 -19.05
N GLY A 116 -5.45 -6.98 -19.78
CA GLY A 116 -6.79 -6.38 -19.77
C GLY A 116 -7.00 -5.30 -18.72
N PHE A 117 -5.95 -4.88 -18.02
CA PHE A 117 -6.07 -3.76 -17.09
C PHE A 117 -6.23 -2.43 -17.81
N VAL A 118 -7.10 -1.59 -17.29
CA VAL A 118 -7.36 -0.23 -17.77
C VAL A 118 -6.94 0.80 -16.70
N PRO A 119 -6.68 2.07 -17.08
CA PRO A 119 -6.37 3.12 -16.11
C PRO A 119 -7.48 3.29 -15.05
N ASP A 120 -7.09 3.56 -13.80
CA ASP A 120 -7.98 3.79 -12.64
C ASP A 120 -7.48 4.97 -11.78
N GLY A 121 -6.87 5.96 -12.40
CA GLY A 121 -6.28 7.15 -11.79
C GLY A 121 -4.78 7.00 -11.57
N ASP A 122 -4.23 7.88 -10.76
CA ASP A 122 -2.79 7.99 -10.55
C ASP A 122 -2.43 7.94 -9.06
N SER A 123 -1.19 7.58 -8.77
CA SER A 123 -0.55 7.71 -7.47
C SER A 123 0.73 8.52 -7.64
N HIS A 124 0.92 9.54 -6.82
CA HIS A 124 2.12 10.37 -6.80
C HIS A 124 3.08 9.84 -5.75
N GLU A 125 4.30 9.53 -6.13
CA GLU A 125 5.35 9.23 -5.16
C GLU A 125 6.11 10.51 -4.84
N LEU A 126 6.21 10.82 -3.55
CA LEU A 126 7.02 11.92 -3.03
C LEU A 126 8.15 11.38 -2.18
N SER A 127 9.29 12.03 -2.18
CA SER A 127 10.44 11.65 -1.37
C SER A 127 11.15 12.86 -0.78
N GLY A 128 11.83 12.65 0.35
CA GLY A 128 12.62 13.69 1.02
C GLY A 128 12.67 13.48 2.52
N VAL A 129 13.43 14.34 3.20
CA VAL A 129 13.44 14.41 4.66
C VAL A 129 12.36 15.40 5.08
N PRO A 130 11.34 14.98 5.83
CA PRO A 130 10.24 15.86 6.19
C PRO A 130 10.68 16.96 7.17
N ARG A 131 10.01 18.10 7.05
CA ARG A 131 10.12 19.23 7.97
C ARG A 131 8.73 19.45 8.58
N PRO A 132 8.46 18.93 9.79
CA PRO A 132 7.13 19.10 10.40
C PRO A 132 6.83 20.58 10.62
N LEU A 133 5.59 20.95 10.41
CA LEU A 133 5.10 22.29 10.69
C LEU A 133 4.65 22.36 12.16
N PRO A 134 4.69 23.57 12.78
CA PRO A 134 4.03 23.75 14.06
C PRO A 134 2.56 23.37 13.96
N PRO A 135 1.98 22.71 14.96
CA PRO A 135 0.56 22.37 14.95
C PRO A 135 -0.30 23.62 14.71
N ALA A 136 -1.12 23.60 13.66
CA ALA A 136 -2.04 24.69 13.36
C ALA A 136 -3.40 24.46 14.05
N GLY A 137 -3.76 25.35 14.96
CA GLY A 137 -5.07 25.41 15.62
C GLY A 137 -5.24 24.44 16.82
N GLU A 138 -6.44 24.50 17.43
CA GLU A 138 -6.84 23.54 18.47
C GLU A 138 -6.79 22.11 17.90
N PRO A 139 -6.05 21.20 18.52
CA PRO A 139 -5.97 19.83 18.00
C PRO A 139 -7.35 19.19 18.10
N SER A 140 -7.88 18.69 16.98
CA SER A 140 -8.75 17.52 17.04
C SER A 140 -8.05 16.52 17.95
N SER A 141 -8.77 15.74 18.77
CA SER A 141 -8.15 14.82 19.72
C SER A 141 -7.36 13.73 18.97
N VAL A 142 -6.15 14.07 18.51
CA VAL A 142 -5.21 13.11 17.92
C VAL A 142 -4.52 12.38 19.05
N ARG A 143 -4.71 11.06 19.10
CA ARG A 143 -4.05 10.20 20.07
C ARG A 143 -3.42 8.98 19.39
N ARG A 144 -2.62 8.25 20.13
CA ARG A 144 -2.10 6.97 19.66
C ARG A 144 -3.23 5.99 19.38
N TRP A 145 -3.03 5.18 18.35
CA TRP A 145 -3.92 4.08 18.01
C TRP A 145 -3.86 3.01 19.12
N GLU A 146 -5.02 2.57 19.57
CA GLU A 146 -5.19 1.49 20.55
C GLU A 146 -5.81 0.25 19.87
N SER A 147 -5.71 -0.91 20.49
CA SER A 147 -6.13 -2.18 19.87
C SER A 147 -7.61 -2.21 19.44
N GLY A 148 -8.49 -1.53 20.16
CA GLY A 148 -9.92 -1.43 19.84
C GLY A 148 -10.27 -0.45 18.72
N ASP A 149 -9.37 0.44 18.32
CA ASP A 149 -9.66 1.45 17.30
C ASP A 149 -9.94 0.86 15.92
N THR A 150 -9.43 -0.32 15.63
CA THR A 150 -9.64 -0.97 14.34
C THR A 150 -11.12 -1.16 14.02
N ASP A 151 -11.94 -1.45 15.01
CA ASP A 151 -13.38 -1.68 14.85
C ASP A 151 -14.15 -0.43 14.40
N GLU A 152 -13.65 0.76 14.72
CA GLU A 152 -14.20 2.03 14.29
C GLU A 152 -13.49 2.61 13.06
N VAL A 153 -12.17 2.41 12.96
CA VAL A 153 -11.36 2.90 11.84
C VAL A 153 -11.65 2.14 10.55
N ALA A 154 -11.88 0.83 10.60
CA ALA A 154 -12.14 0.05 9.41
C ALA A 154 -13.45 0.45 8.69
N PRO A 155 -14.60 0.64 9.37
CA PRO A 155 -15.79 1.20 8.73
C PRO A 155 -15.61 2.63 8.20
N PHE A 156 -14.78 3.45 8.85
CA PHE A 156 -14.44 4.79 8.38
C PHE A 156 -13.60 4.75 7.09
N ASP A 157 -12.65 3.84 7.00
CA ASP A 157 -11.74 3.69 5.86
C ASP A 157 -12.38 3.03 4.63
N ALA A 158 -13.27 2.06 4.86
CA ALA A 158 -13.81 1.20 3.81
C ALA A 158 -14.46 1.96 2.63
N PRO A 159 -15.25 3.04 2.81
CA PRO A 159 -15.78 3.83 1.70
C PRO A 159 -14.70 4.51 0.85
N ALA A 160 -13.61 4.93 1.47
CA ALA A 160 -12.48 5.60 0.81
C ALA A 160 -11.60 4.62 0.03
N PHE A 161 -11.29 3.47 0.62
CA PHE A 161 -10.50 2.41 -0.04
C PHE A 161 -11.33 1.66 -1.09
N GLY A 162 -12.63 1.50 -0.84
CA GLY A 162 -13.57 0.77 -1.69
C GLY A 162 -13.80 -0.68 -1.28
N ALA A 163 -13.32 -1.10 -0.11
CA ALA A 163 -13.55 -2.43 0.49
C ALA A 163 -13.12 -2.42 1.98
N ASP A 164 -13.59 -3.40 2.73
CA ASP A 164 -13.08 -3.65 4.08
C ASP A 164 -11.63 -4.20 4.03
N ARG A 165 -10.69 -3.42 4.58
CA ARG A 165 -9.31 -3.85 4.78
C ARG A 165 -8.88 -3.87 6.25
N SER A 166 -9.81 -4.16 7.15
CA SER A 166 -9.59 -4.25 8.61
C SER A 166 -8.38 -5.11 8.97
N ARG A 167 -8.16 -6.24 8.28
CA ARG A 167 -6.99 -7.11 8.48
C ARG A 167 -5.66 -6.37 8.21
N VAL A 168 -5.60 -5.57 7.16
CA VAL A 168 -4.42 -4.75 6.84
C VAL A 168 -4.23 -3.70 7.92
N LEU A 169 -5.28 -2.95 8.25
CA LEU A 169 -5.24 -1.90 9.28
C LEU A 169 -4.77 -2.45 10.63
N ALA A 170 -5.36 -3.55 11.10
CA ALA A 170 -4.97 -4.20 12.35
C ALA A 170 -3.51 -4.69 12.33
N THR A 171 -3.06 -5.27 11.21
CA THR A 171 -1.69 -5.77 11.09
C THR A 171 -0.68 -4.64 11.15
N TYR A 172 -0.92 -3.56 10.39
CA TYR A 172 -0.03 -2.41 10.37
C TYR A 172 -0.06 -1.64 11.70
N ALA A 173 -1.24 -1.42 12.30
CA ALA A 173 -1.36 -0.74 13.60
C ALA A 173 -0.65 -1.51 14.72
N ARG A 174 -0.69 -2.83 14.72
CA ARG A 174 0.05 -3.67 15.67
C ARG A 174 1.56 -3.58 15.47
N GLU A 175 2.03 -3.69 14.23
CA GLU A 175 3.46 -3.65 13.90
C GLU A 175 4.07 -2.26 14.15
N PHE A 176 3.33 -1.22 13.81
CA PHE A 176 3.74 0.17 13.96
C PHE A 176 3.02 0.87 15.14
N SER A 177 2.72 0.15 16.22
CA SER A 177 1.92 0.65 17.35
C SER A 177 2.45 1.93 17.99
N LYS A 178 3.77 2.14 17.94
CA LYS A 178 4.41 3.38 18.43
C LYS A 178 4.33 4.55 17.44
N SER A 179 3.79 4.34 16.24
CA SER A 179 3.74 5.32 15.15
C SER A 179 2.44 5.22 14.35
N ALA A 180 1.35 4.92 15.03
CA ALA A 180 -0.01 4.95 14.53
C ALA A 180 -0.86 5.91 15.37
N TRP A 181 -1.70 6.71 14.71
CA TRP A 181 -2.56 7.71 15.36
C TRP A 181 -3.96 7.71 14.78
N VAL A 182 -4.93 8.04 15.64
CA VAL A 182 -6.33 8.23 15.30
C VAL A 182 -6.74 9.64 15.73
N ALA A 183 -7.47 10.34 14.87
CA ALA A 183 -8.13 11.60 15.16
C ALA A 183 -9.61 11.36 15.41
N ARG A 184 -10.17 12.05 16.43
CA ARG A 184 -11.60 12.01 16.76
C ARG A 184 -12.21 13.40 16.74
N ASP A 185 -13.45 13.52 16.32
CA ASP A 185 -14.22 14.77 16.36
C ASP A 185 -14.69 15.11 17.79
N GLY A 186 -15.32 16.27 17.98
CA GLY A 186 -15.87 16.70 19.26
C GLY A 186 -16.98 15.81 19.84
N ARG A 187 -17.45 14.81 19.09
CA ARG A 187 -18.42 13.78 19.52
C ARG A 187 -17.74 12.43 19.77
N GLY A 188 -16.42 12.36 19.70
CA GLY A 188 -15.63 11.16 19.88
C GLY A 188 -15.58 10.21 18.68
N ARG A 189 -16.18 10.54 17.53
CA ARG A 189 -16.19 9.69 16.33
C ARG A 189 -14.86 9.81 15.58
N VAL A 190 -14.39 8.71 14.98
CA VAL A 190 -13.22 8.72 14.12
C VAL A 190 -13.42 9.69 12.95
N CYS A 191 -12.49 10.63 12.79
CA CYS A 191 -12.45 11.59 11.70
C CYS A 191 -11.15 11.53 10.89
N GLY A 192 -10.20 10.66 11.26
CA GLY A 192 -9.01 10.37 10.50
C GLY A 192 -8.05 9.43 11.23
N PHE A 193 -7.09 8.91 10.48
CA PHE A 193 -6.00 8.11 11.01
C PHE A 193 -4.78 8.17 10.10
N ILE A 194 -3.62 7.89 10.66
CA ILE A 194 -2.34 7.83 9.95
C ILE A 194 -1.40 6.83 10.61
N LEU A 195 -0.62 6.14 9.80
CA LEU A 195 0.49 5.32 10.28
C LEU A 195 1.79 5.83 9.65
N LEU A 196 2.83 5.94 10.46
CA LEU A 196 4.20 6.19 10.02
C LEU A 196 4.98 4.89 10.12
N GLN A 197 5.44 4.40 8.99
CA GLN A 197 6.28 3.22 8.87
C GLN A 197 7.77 3.62 8.94
N GLU A 198 8.67 2.68 8.71
CA GLU A 198 10.12 2.94 8.79
C GLU A 198 10.59 4.03 7.81
N ASP A 199 10.03 4.05 6.60
CA ASP A 199 10.44 4.93 5.50
C ASP A 199 9.26 5.45 4.67
N SER A 200 8.03 5.29 5.16
CA SER A 200 6.82 5.69 4.45
C SER A 200 5.71 6.12 5.40
N VAL A 201 4.79 6.91 4.87
CA VAL A 201 3.53 7.28 5.54
C VAL A 201 2.39 6.52 4.86
N GLY A 202 1.53 5.94 5.66
CA GLY A 202 0.33 5.23 5.20
C GLY A 202 0.14 3.87 5.91
N PRO A 203 -1.09 3.38 5.96
CA PRO A 203 -2.30 3.99 5.38
C PRO A 203 -2.69 5.30 6.08
N TRP A 204 -3.31 6.22 5.33
CA TRP A 204 -3.67 7.55 5.80
C TRP A 204 -4.99 8.00 5.16
N CYS A 205 -5.99 8.27 6.01
CA CYS A 205 -7.32 8.78 5.65
C CYS A 205 -7.74 9.88 6.61
N ALA A 206 -8.53 10.85 6.11
CA ALA A 206 -9.11 11.90 6.93
C ALA A 206 -10.41 12.45 6.33
N VAL A 207 -11.27 13.04 7.15
CA VAL A 207 -12.50 13.69 6.66
C VAL A 207 -12.23 14.95 5.82
N ASP A 208 -11.14 15.67 6.12
CA ASP A 208 -10.75 16.90 5.45
C ASP A 208 -9.20 17.12 5.52
N ASP A 209 -8.74 18.15 4.83
CA ASP A 209 -7.33 18.55 4.74
C ASP A 209 -6.77 19.04 6.09
N ARG A 210 -7.58 19.66 6.94
CA ARG A 210 -7.19 20.14 8.26
C ARG A 210 -6.85 18.94 9.17
N VAL A 211 -7.73 17.95 9.27
CA VAL A 211 -7.49 16.71 10.05
C VAL A 211 -6.31 15.94 9.49
N ALA A 212 -6.22 15.84 8.15
CA ALA A 212 -5.09 15.22 7.48
C ALA A 212 -3.77 15.88 7.86
N GLY A 213 -3.69 17.22 7.81
CA GLY A 213 -2.51 17.97 8.17
C GLY A 213 -2.10 17.80 9.64
N GLN A 214 -3.06 17.83 10.57
CA GLN A 214 -2.80 17.62 12.00
C GLN A 214 -2.25 16.21 12.29
N LEU A 215 -2.82 15.19 11.67
CA LEU A 215 -2.33 13.82 11.78
C LEU A 215 -0.89 13.69 11.25
N LEU A 216 -0.61 14.31 10.10
CA LEU A 216 0.71 14.28 9.50
C LEU A 216 1.76 14.98 10.36
N ASP A 217 1.44 16.16 10.95
CA ASP A 217 2.37 16.87 11.82
C ASP A 217 2.70 16.09 13.08
N VAL A 218 1.68 15.47 13.70
CA VAL A 218 1.88 14.60 14.86
C VAL A 218 2.75 13.39 14.49
N ALA A 219 2.47 12.77 13.35
CA ALA A 219 3.23 11.60 12.88
C ALA A 219 4.69 11.93 12.57
N LEU A 220 4.96 13.12 12.04
CA LEU A 220 6.31 13.56 11.66
C LEU A 220 7.08 14.20 12.81
N THR A 221 6.46 14.42 13.98
CA THR A 221 7.15 15.02 15.14
C THR A 221 8.36 14.17 15.54
N GLY A 222 9.56 14.77 15.49
CA GLY A 222 10.84 14.10 15.78
C GLY A 222 11.32 13.13 14.71
N PHE A 223 10.63 13.02 13.56
CA PHE A 223 11.07 12.18 12.45
C PHE A 223 11.99 12.97 11.51
N ALA A 224 13.24 12.53 11.36
CA ALA A 224 14.29 13.22 10.60
C ALA A 224 14.98 12.32 9.57
N ARG A 225 14.32 11.24 9.15
CA ARG A 225 14.85 10.31 8.15
C ARG A 225 14.16 10.52 6.80
N PRO A 226 14.80 10.10 5.66
CA PRO A 226 14.15 10.12 4.37
C PRO A 226 12.87 9.28 4.36
N LEU A 227 11.82 9.83 3.77
CA LEU A 227 10.55 9.15 3.48
C LEU A 227 10.38 8.98 1.97
N LYS A 228 9.64 7.93 1.59
CA LYS A 228 9.09 7.71 0.25
C LYS A 228 7.61 7.36 0.39
N VAL A 229 6.74 8.27 0.00
CA VAL A 229 5.29 8.17 0.25
C VAL A 229 4.53 8.12 -1.06
N GLY A 230 3.67 7.11 -1.23
CA GLY A 230 2.74 7.02 -2.34
C GLY A 230 1.38 7.60 -1.95
N VAL A 231 1.01 8.74 -2.52
CA VAL A 231 -0.28 9.39 -2.31
C VAL A 231 -1.17 9.29 -3.53
N VAL A 232 -2.47 9.33 -3.33
CA VAL A 232 -3.48 9.18 -4.39
C VAL A 232 -4.39 10.40 -4.53
N ASP A 233 -4.17 11.39 -3.70
CA ASP A 233 -5.00 12.59 -3.59
C ASP A 233 -4.13 13.85 -3.65
N GLU A 234 -4.66 14.92 -4.27
CA GLU A 234 -3.96 16.20 -4.40
C GLU A 234 -3.73 16.86 -3.03
N VAL A 235 -4.66 16.67 -2.09
CA VAL A 235 -4.53 17.18 -0.71
C VAL A 235 -3.32 16.54 -0.03
N GLY A 236 -3.19 15.21 -0.09
CA GLY A 236 -2.02 14.51 0.46
C GLY A 236 -0.71 14.96 -0.19
N THR A 237 -0.73 15.18 -1.50
CA THR A 237 0.42 15.71 -2.24
C THR A 237 0.80 17.10 -1.72
N ALA A 238 -0.16 18.03 -1.62
CA ALA A 238 0.08 19.40 -1.16
C ALA A 238 0.60 19.42 0.29
N LEU A 239 0.02 18.63 1.18
CA LEU A 239 0.44 18.53 2.58
C LEU A 239 1.88 18.04 2.73
N LEU A 240 2.30 17.05 1.93
CA LEU A 240 3.66 16.52 1.97
C LEU A 240 4.67 17.49 1.35
N VAL A 241 4.30 18.20 0.26
CA VAL A 241 5.14 19.24 -0.35
C VAL A 241 5.37 20.39 0.63
N GLN A 242 4.35 20.87 1.33
CA GLN A 242 4.47 21.88 2.37
C GLN A 242 5.45 21.48 3.48
N ARG A 243 5.62 20.17 3.70
CA ARG A 243 6.56 19.61 4.69
C ARG A 243 7.88 19.16 4.08
N GLY A 244 8.21 19.65 2.89
CA GLY A 244 9.53 19.53 2.28
C GLY A 244 9.79 18.26 1.49
N LEU A 245 8.76 17.41 1.24
CA LEU A 245 8.91 16.31 0.31
C LEU A 245 8.73 16.81 -1.14
N THR A 246 9.43 16.17 -2.05
CA THR A 246 9.43 16.52 -3.48
C THR A 246 8.77 15.41 -4.29
N PRO A 247 7.85 15.72 -5.22
CA PRO A 247 7.34 14.74 -6.18
C PRO A 247 8.49 14.10 -6.96
N SER A 248 8.51 12.78 -7.02
CA SER A 248 9.58 11.99 -7.65
C SER A 248 9.07 11.16 -8.82
N ARG A 249 7.91 10.55 -8.71
CA ARG A 249 7.33 9.72 -9.78
C ARG A 249 5.81 9.80 -9.81
N LEU A 250 5.25 9.69 -11.02
CA LEU A 250 3.84 9.39 -11.25
C LEU A 250 3.70 7.90 -11.54
N LEU A 251 2.86 7.21 -10.79
CA LEU A 251 2.62 5.78 -10.89
C LEU A 251 1.14 5.54 -11.20
N PRO A 252 0.78 5.13 -12.43
CA PRO A 252 -0.60 4.87 -12.77
C PRO A 252 -1.21 3.78 -11.90
N ARG A 253 -2.40 4.03 -11.40
CA ARG A 253 -3.27 2.98 -10.87
C ARG A 253 -4.01 2.34 -12.03
N MET A 254 -4.15 1.03 -11.96
CA MET A 254 -4.86 0.27 -12.99
C MET A 254 -5.81 -0.72 -12.35
N ARG A 255 -6.87 -1.08 -13.08
CA ARG A 255 -7.87 -2.07 -12.66
C ARG A 255 -8.21 -3.05 -13.76
N LEU A 256 -8.52 -4.26 -13.36
CA LEU A 256 -9.19 -5.29 -14.17
C LEU A 256 -10.57 -5.53 -13.57
N GLY A 257 -11.61 -5.51 -14.40
CA GLY A 257 -13.00 -5.60 -13.96
C GLY A 257 -13.68 -4.23 -13.79
N PRO A 258 -14.90 -4.19 -13.21
CA PRO A 258 -15.69 -2.97 -13.07
C PRO A 258 -15.02 -1.91 -12.19
N ALA A 259 -15.32 -0.64 -12.46
CA ALA A 259 -14.93 0.43 -11.55
C ALA A 259 -15.71 0.29 -10.23
N ALA A 260 -15.03 0.42 -9.10
CA ALA A 260 -15.76 0.62 -7.85
C ALA A 260 -16.45 2.00 -7.88
N PRO A 261 -17.65 2.12 -7.31
CA PRO A 261 -18.27 3.42 -7.13
C PRO A 261 -17.28 4.35 -6.40
N ARG A 262 -17.12 5.58 -6.90
CA ARG A 262 -16.41 6.61 -6.14
C ARG A 262 -17.30 6.97 -4.96
N GLY A 263 -16.89 6.62 -3.74
CA GLY A 263 -17.63 6.95 -2.54
C GLY A 263 -17.60 8.45 -2.24
N THR A 264 -18.60 8.92 -1.52
CA THR A 264 -18.61 10.22 -0.82
C THR A 264 -17.93 10.11 0.54
N GLY A 265 -16.92 9.25 0.66
CA GLY A 265 -16.22 8.93 1.88
C GLY A 265 -15.13 9.94 2.24
N PRO A 266 -14.36 9.66 3.29
CA PRO A 266 -13.20 10.45 3.66
C PRO A 266 -12.14 10.47 2.56
N LEU A 267 -11.22 11.43 2.64
CA LEU A 267 -10.05 11.51 1.75
C LEU A 267 -9.17 10.28 1.94
N PHE A 268 -8.93 9.55 0.88
CA PHE A 268 -7.95 8.47 0.83
C PHE A 268 -6.61 9.03 0.39
N LEU A 269 -5.72 9.30 1.34
CA LEU A 269 -4.52 10.09 1.11
C LEU A 269 -3.33 9.21 0.71
N ALA A 270 -3.09 8.11 1.42
CA ALA A 270 -1.98 7.20 1.12
C ALA A 270 -2.32 5.74 1.36
N HIS A 271 -1.72 4.88 0.54
CA HIS A 271 -1.79 3.42 0.68
C HIS A 271 -0.99 2.91 1.89
N ALA A 272 -1.32 1.71 2.38
CA ALA A 272 -0.47 0.98 3.32
C ALA A 272 0.87 0.60 2.67
N SER A 273 0.81 0.15 1.43
CA SER A 273 1.95 -0.03 0.53
C SER A 273 1.47 -0.23 -0.90
N TYR A 274 2.36 -0.15 -1.88
CA TYR A 274 2.04 -0.49 -3.28
C TYR A 274 1.67 -1.97 -3.50
N ALA A 275 1.98 -2.83 -2.52
CA ALA A 275 1.72 -4.26 -2.63
C ALA A 275 0.37 -4.71 -2.08
N VAL A 276 -0.24 -3.94 -1.16
CA VAL A 276 -1.46 -4.36 -0.45
C VAL A 276 -2.53 -3.27 -0.34
N GLY A 277 -2.35 -2.16 -1.04
CA GLY A 277 -3.33 -1.07 -1.09
C GLY A 277 -3.40 -0.14 0.12
#